data_9b36e85af7441cbc24ff5ba1380edcc1
#
_entry.id   9b36e85af7441cbc24ff5ba1380edcc1
#
_cell.length_a   1.000
_cell.length_b   1.000
_cell.length_c   1.000
_cell.angle_alpha   90.00
_cell.angle_beta   90.00
_cell.angle_gamma   90.00
#
_symmetry.space_group_name_H-M   'P 1'
#
loop_
_entity.id
_entity.type
_entity.pdbx_description
1 polymer ?
#
loop_
_entity_poly.entity_id
_entity_poly.type
_entity_poly.pdbx_seq_one_letter_code
_entity_poly.pdbx_strand_id
1 'polypeptide(L)'
;ILLVAAFILWENTAGAGENAVAATSDGTIRWVDFNVSYEALCKAYEYDVETYGKEIHIDWIDLLSYVAAKNGGEFGTSAVSELNQAAEKVKKKELTFDEAAEKLKYFSYYKEAYSAVLGGLVGEYEIQESEGGLYVKKYGLKAFSPIAKGFPYSDYDDFGVSRSYGYKRQHLGHDMMGQIGTPVICIETGYVEALGWNQYGGWRVGIRSPDKKRYYYYAHLRQDYPYQAKLKEGDLVTAGDVIGYMGHTGYSTKENVNNIDTVHLHYGLELIFDEEWRESGHEIWVDCYNLTRFLYKNRSEVHKVKGTKEWKRTFDMKENYLQREKKQKEKLEKSDKK
;
A
#
# COMPACT_ATOMS: atom_id res chain seq x y z
N ILE A 1 -17.30 31.41 -6.39
CA ILE A 1 -16.26 30.94 -7.30
C ILE A 1 -16.72 29.57 -7.76
N LEU A 2 -17.11 29.49 -9.05
CA LEU A 2 -17.66 28.30 -9.71
C LEU A 2 -16.50 27.31 -10.00
N LEU A 3 -16.56 26.11 -9.41
CA LEU A 3 -15.78 24.96 -9.85
C LEU A 3 -16.49 24.31 -11.04
N VAL A 4 -15.90 24.41 -12.21
CA VAL A 4 -16.32 23.74 -13.44
C VAL A 4 -15.82 22.30 -13.35
N ALA A 5 -16.73 21.35 -13.12
CA ALA A 5 -16.44 19.93 -13.24
C ALA A 5 -16.35 19.59 -14.73
N ALA A 6 -15.19 19.26 -15.22
CA ALA A 6 -15.00 18.73 -16.57
C ALA A 6 -15.47 17.27 -16.60
N PHE A 7 -16.62 17.01 -17.23
CA PHE A 7 -17.09 15.68 -17.59
C PHE A 7 -16.30 15.19 -18.80
N ILE A 8 -15.50 14.15 -18.64
CA ILE A 8 -15.02 13.34 -19.77
C ILE A 8 -15.95 12.13 -19.88
N LEU A 9 -16.78 12.14 -20.92
CA LEU A 9 -17.56 11.00 -21.38
C LEU A 9 -16.58 9.99 -22.01
N TRP A 10 -16.41 8.83 -21.36
CA TRP A 10 -15.77 7.68 -21.99
C TRP A 10 -16.83 6.89 -22.77
N GLU A 11 -16.74 6.90 -24.08
CA GLU A 11 -17.49 5.99 -24.94
C GLU A 11 -16.87 4.60 -24.85
N ASN A 12 -17.67 3.63 -24.38
CA ASN A 12 -17.36 2.21 -24.43
C ASN A 12 -17.31 1.72 -25.90
N THR A 13 -16.13 1.56 -26.45
CA THR A 13 -15.92 0.68 -27.60
C THR A 13 -15.26 -0.59 -27.13
N ALA A 14 -16.05 -1.65 -27.06
CA ALA A 14 -15.54 -3.01 -26.90
C ALA A 14 -14.72 -3.39 -28.13
N GLY A 15 -13.40 -3.47 -27.98
CA GLY A 15 -12.46 -3.95 -28.97
C GLY A 15 -11.31 -4.62 -28.25
N ALA A 16 -11.16 -5.93 -28.44
CA ALA A 16 -10.11 -6.72 -27.87
C ALA A 16 -8.72 -6.22 -28.28
N GLY A 17 -7.82 -6.06 -27.30
CA GLY A 17 -6.38 -6.18 -27.45
C GLY A 17 -5.64 -4.94 -27.93
N GLU A 18 -5.55 -3.93 -27.08
CA GLU A 18 -4.39 -3.04 -26.94
C GLU A 18 -4.54 -2.35 -25.59
N ASN A 19 -4.09 -2.99 -24.51
CA ASN A 19 -3.92 -2.32 -23.24
C ASN A 19 -2.83 -1.26 -23.43
N ALA A 20 -3.25 -0.03 -23.65
CA ALA A 20 -2.36 1.10 -23.82
C ALA A 20 -1.58 1.32 -22.54
N VAL A 21 -0.32 0.96 -22.55
CA VAL A 21 0.66 1.41 -21.57
C VAL A 21 0.69 2.93 -21.68
N ALA A 22 -0.01 3.60 -20.77
CA ALA A 22 -0.12 5.05 -20.79
C ALA A 22 1.09 5.71 -20.14
N ALA A 23 2.26 5.57 -20.78
CA ALA A 23 3.36 6.50 -20.56
C ALA A 23 3.20 7.67 -21.54
N THR A 24 3.33 8.88 -21.05
CA THR A 24 3.36 10.09 -21.89
C THR A 24 4.66 10.18 -22.67
N SER A 25 4.72 11.10 -23.65
CA SER A 25 5.94 11.38 -24.42
C SER A 25 7.14 11.81 -23.56
N ASP A 26 6.91 12.21 -22.32
CA ASP A 26 7.90 12.56 -21.30
C ASP A 26 8.29 11.38 -20.38
N GLY A 27 7.68 10.20 -20.58
CA GLY A 27 7.93 9.00 -19.79
C GLY A 27 7.17 8.93 -18.46
N THR A 28 6.32 9.91 -18.12
CA THR A 28 5.56 9.91 -16.87
C THR A 28 4.44 8.88 -16.92
N ILE A 29 4.35 7.98 -15.92
CA ILE A 29 3.28 7.01 -15.77
C ILE A 29 2.01 7.74 -15.31
N ARG A 30 0.91 7.58 -16.07
CA ARG A 30 -0.39 8.20 -15.77
C ARG A 30 -1.47 7.22 -15.37
N TRP A 31 -1.20 5.94 -15.49
CA TRP A 31 -2.13 4.87 -15.14
C TRP A 31 -1.34 3.62 -14.76
N VAL A 32 -1.83 2.88 -13.77
CA VAL A 32 -1.27 1.59 -13.37
C VAL A 32 -2.40 0.60 -13.16
N ASP A 33 -2.47 -0.42 -14.00
CA ASP A 33 -3.25 -1.62 -13.74
C ASP A 33 -2.40 -2.59 -12.92
N PHE A 34 -2.80 -2.83 -11.68
CA PHE A 34 -2.13 -3.77 -10.81
C PHE A 34 -2.95 -5.06 -10.69
N ASN A 35 -2.95 -5.86 -11.77
CA ASN A 35 -3.73 -7.11 -11.88
C ASN A 35 -2.97 -8.33 -11.35
N VAL A 36 -1.97 -8.13 -10.49
CA VAL A 36 -1.17 -9.23 -9.95
C VAL A 36 -2.02 -10.07 -9.00
N SER A 37 -2.21 -11.35 -9.34
CA SER A 37 -3.01 -12.26 -8.51
C SER A 37 -2.34 -12.55 -7.17
N TYR A 38 -3.14 -12.91 -6.16
CA TYR A 38 -2.63 -13.30 -4.85
C TYR A 38 -1.60 -14.44 -4.93
N GLU A 39 -1.85 -15.43 -5.77
CA GLU A 39 -0.99 -16.58 -6.00
C GLU A 39 0.36 -16.17 -6.62
N ALA A 40 0.33 -15.21 -7.55
CA ALA A 40 1.54 -14.66 -8.17
C ALA A 40 2.38 -13.86 -7.16
N LEU A 41 1.74 -13.00 -6.35
CA LEU A 41 2.41 -12.29 -5.25
C LEU A 41 3.09 -13.26 -4.29
N CYS A 42 2.38 -14.29 -3.86
CA CYS A 42 2.93 -15.31 -2.96
C CYS A 42 4.13 -16.02 -3.57
N LYS A 43 4.02 -16.45 -4.84
CA LYS A 43 5.08 -17.22 -5.49
C LYS A 43 6.32 -16.38 -5.77
N ALA A 44 6.17 -15.15 -6.23
CA ALA A 44 7.30 -14.25 -6.43
C ALA A 44 8.01 -13.92 -5.11
N TYR A 45 7.25 -13.63 -4.05
CA TYR A 45 7.78 -13.41 -2.71
C TYR A 45 8.53 -14.62 -2.15
N GLU A 46 8.05 -15.86 -2.38
CA GLU A 46 8.76 -17.08 -1.98
C GLU A 46 10.15 -17.15 -2.61
N TYR A 47 10.28 -16.86 -3.92
CA TYR A 47 11.57 -16.83 -4.61
C TYR A 47 12.50 -15.75 -4.08
N ASP A 48 11.99 -14.57 -3.82
CA ASP A 48 12.76 -13.45 -3.26
C ASP A 48 13.38 -13.85 -1.92
N VAL A 49 12.56 -14.29 -0.95
CA VAL A 49 13.03 -14.69 0.38
C VAL A 49 13.94 -15.91 0.33
N GLU A 50 13.60 -16.92 -0.49
CA GLU A 50 14.42 -18.12 -0.63
C GLU A 50 15.83 -17.81 -1.15
N THR A 51 15.95 -16.84 -2.05
CA THR A 51 17.21 -16.53 -2.74
C THR A 51 17.97 -15.37 -2.13
N TYR A 52 17.39 -14.67 -1.14
CA TYR A 52 18.07 -13.58 -0.46
C TYR A 52 19.41 -14.03 0.17
N GLY A 53 20.47 -13.25 -0.10
CA GLY A 53 21.83 -13.54 0.36
C GLY A 53 22.55 -14.69 -0.38
N LYS A 54 21.92 -15.29 -1.40
CA LYS A 54 22.57 -16.26 -2.30
C LYS A 54 23.31 -15.54 -3.43
N GLU A 55 24.17 -16.27 -4.17
CA GLU A 55 24.90 -15.74 -5.34
C GLU A 55 23.96 -15.13 -6.39
N ILE A 56 22.79 -15.75 -6.58
CA ILE A 56 21.74 -15.25 -7.46
C ILE A 56 20.52 -14.95 -6.57
N HIS A 57 20.21 -13.68 -6.44
CA HIS A 57 18.98 -13.21 -5.81
C HIS A 57 17.93 -12.95 -6.89
N ILE A 58 16.72 -13.46 -6.67
CA ILE A 58 15.57 -13.24 -7.56
C ILE A 58 14.64 -12.23 -6.88
N ASP A 59 14.79 -10.96 -7.23
CA ASP A 59 13.89 -9.92 -6.75
C ASP A 59 12.45 -10.17 -7.25
N TRP A 60 11.49 -10.11 -6.35
CA TRP A 60 10.09 -10.42 -6.64
C TRP A 60 9.43 -9.43 -7.59
N ILE A 61 9.84 -8.15 -7.54
CA ILE A 61 9.34 -7.12 -8.44
C ILE A 61 9.85 -7.37 -9.86
N ASP A 62 11.14 -7.68 -10.00
CA ASP A 62 11.71 -8.01 -11.30
C ASP A 62 11.07 -9.26 -11.91
N LEU A 63 10.84 -10.28 -11.09
CA LEU A 63 10.19 -11.52 -11.54
C LEU A 63 8.74 -11.28 -11.98
N LEU A 64 7.95 -10.51 -11.20
CA LEU A 64 6.59 -10.12 -11.56
C LEU A 64 6.57 -9.26 -12.83
N SER A 65 7.50 -8.31 -12.94
CA SER A 65 7.61 -7.40 -14.09
C SER A 65 7.95 -8.15 -15.38
N TYR A 66 8.76 -9.19 -15.27
CA TYR A 66 9.07 -10.06 -16.42
C TYR A 66 7.83 -10.79 -16.94
N VAL A 67 7.04 -11.38 -16.05
CA VAL A 67 5.79 -12.06 -16.44
C VAL A 67 4.77 -11.06 -16.99
N ALA A 68 4.61 -9.91 -16.33
CA ALA A 68 3.73 -8.84 -16.80
C ALA A 68 4.11 -8.34 -18.21
N ALA A 69 5.40 -8.12 -18.46
CA ALA A 69 5.88 -7.66 -19.77
C ALA A 69 5.61 -8.67 -20.90
N LYS A 70 5.52 -9.95 -20.58
CA LYS A 70 5.18 -11.02 -21.54
C LYS A 70 3.67 -11.13 -21.80
N ASN A 71 2.85 -10.83 -20.78
CA ASN A 71 1.41 -11.12 -20.78
C ASN A 71 0.56 -9.84 -20.80
N GLY A 72 1.15 -8.68 -21.06
CA GLY A 72 0.43 -7.40 -21.08
C GLY A 72 -0.15 -6.99 -19.72
N GLY A 73 0.48 -7.43 -18.61
CA GLY A 73 0.03 -7.12 -17.25
C GLY A 73 -0.96 -8.12 -16.65
N GLU A 74 -1.36 -9.14 -17.39
CA GLU A 74 -2.35 -10.12 -16.95
C GLU A 74 -1.71 -11.30 -16.20
N PHE A 75 -2.30 -11.66 -15.03
CA PHE A 75 -1.89 -12.78 -14.19
C PHE A 75 -3.00 -13.83 -14.11
N GLY A 76 -3.23 -14.52 -15.22
CA GLY A 76 -4.21 -15.61 -15.31
C GLY A 76 -3.73 -16.90 -14.64
N THR A 77 -4.40 -18.00 -14.95
CA THR A 77 -4.14 -19.33 -14.34
C THR A 77 -2.74 -19.89 -14.61
N SER A 78 -2.06 -19.45 -15.67
CA SER A 78 -0.69 -19.84 -16.02
C SER A 78 0.40 -19.04 -15.26
N ALA A 79 0.05 -17.93 -14.64
CA ALA A 79 1.02 -16.98 -14.09
C ALA A 79 2.01 -17.62 -13.11
N VAL A 80 1.55 -18.49 -12.20
CA VAL A 80 2.44 -19.20 -11.26
C VAL A 80 3.41 -20.13 -12.00
N SER A 81 2.97 -20.81 -13.05
CA SER A 81 3.84 -21.67 -13.88
C SER A 81 4.89 -20.84 -14.61
N GLU A 82 4.51 -19.68 -15.12
CA GLU A 82 5.41 -18.77 -15.82
C GLU A 82 6.46 -18.15 -14.89
N LEU A 83 6.05 -17.76 -13.67
CA LEU A 83 6.97 -17.33 -12.61
C LEU A 83 7.98 -18.42 -12.27
N ASN A 84 7.55 -19.67 -12.10
CA ASN A 84 8.43 -20.81 -11.87
C ASN A 84 9.44 -21.02 -13.01
N GLN A 85 8.98 -20.99 -14.26
CA GLN A 85 9.84 -21.14 -15.43
C GLN A 85 10.87 -20.01 -15.54
N ALA A 86 10.46 -18.76 -15.27
CA ALA A 86 11.35 -17.62 -15.30
C ALA A 86 12.40 -17.72 -14.18
N ALA A 87 12.00 -18.04 -12.95
CA ALA A 87 12.89 -18.20 -11.82
C ALA A 87 13.93 -19.30 -12.06
N GLU A 88 13.53 -20.45 -12.62
CA GLU A 88 14.46 -21.53 -12.97
C GLU A 88 15.48 -21.12 -14.06
N LYS A 89 15.07 -20.32 -15.05
CA LYS A 89 16.00 -19.75 -16.04
C LYS A 89 16.99 -18.79 -15.40
N VAL A 90 16.54 -17.95 -14.45
CA VAL A 90 17.42 -17.04 -13.70
C VAL A 90 18.44 -17.84 -12.88
N LYS A 91 17.99 -18.87 -12.12
CA LYS A 91 18.88 -19.76 -11.35
C LYS A 91 19.94 -20.45 -12.21
N LYS A 92 19.59 -20.80 -13.46
CA LYS A 92 20.51 -21.41 -14.44
C LYS A 92 21.37 -20.41 -15.20
N LYS A 93 21.24 -19.12 -14.94
CA LYS A 93 21.90 -18.02 -15.69
C LYS A 93 21.52 -18.00 -17.19
N GLU A 94 20.36 -18.54 -17.55
CA GLU A 94 19.78 -18.52 -18.91
C GLU A 94 18.92 -17.25 -19.15
N LEU A 95 18.62 -16.51 -18.09
CA LEU A 95 17.87 -15.27 -18.10
C LEU A 95 18.43 -14.33 -17.04
N THR A 96 18.64 -13.08 -17.42
CA THR A 96 18.86 -11.97 -16.49
C THR A 96 17.78 -10.91 -16.68
N PHE A 97 17.45 -10.16 -15.63
CA PHE A 97 16.45 -9.10 -15.75
C PHE A 97 16.98 -7.88 -16.51
N ASP A 98 18.30 -7.68 -16.55
CA ASP A 98 18.93 -6.67 -17.42
C ASP A 98 18.71 -7.00 -18.90
N GLU A 99 18.93 -8.25 -19.31
CA GLU A 99 18.60 -8.70 -20.67
C GLU A 99 17.10 -8.63 -20.97
N ALA A 100 16.25 -8.88 -19.97
CA ALA A 100 14.80 -8.73 -20.13
C ALA A 100 14.42 -7.27 -20.39
N ALA A 101 15.08 -6.32 -19.71
CA ALA A 101 14.87 -4.87 -19.92
C ALA A 101 15.24 -4.43 -21.34
N GLU A 102 16.26 -5.04 -21.94
CA GLU A 102 16.68 -4.76 -23.32
C GLU A 102 15.74 -5.39 -24.37
N LYS A 103 15.22 -6.59 -24.09
CA LYS A 103 14.47 -7.41 -25.06
C LYS A 103 12.96 -7.23 -25.00
N LEU A 104 12.39 -6.90 -23.81
CA LEU A 104 10.95 -6.78 -23.61
C LEU A 104 10.53 -5.31 -23.52
N LYS A 105 9.82 -4.83 -24.53
CA LYS A 105 9.40 -3.42 -24.70
C LYS A 105 8.81 -2.79 -23.44
N TYR A 106 8.06 -3.56 -22.65
CA TYR A 106 7.31 -3.03 -21.49
C TYR A 106 7.88 -3.45 -20.14
N PHE A 107 9.04 -4.12 -20.09
CA PHE A 107 9.63 -4.54 -18.81
C PHE A 107 9.94 -3.37 -17.89
N SER A 108 10.59 -2.33 -18.39
CA SER A 108 10.94 -1.14 -17.60
C SER A 108 9.70 -0.42 -17.05
N TYR A 109 8.62 -0.34 -17.84
CA TYR A 109 7.35 0.20 -17.40
C TYR A 109 6.77 -0.62 -16.23
N TYR A 110 6.64 -1.95 -16.36
CA TYR A 110 6.11 -2.78 -15.29
C TYR A 110 7.00 -2.76 -14.05
N LYS A 111 8.32 -2.74 -14.25
CA LYS A 111 9.28 -2.63 -13.14
C LYS A 111 9.08 -1.32 -12.35
N GLU A 112 8.92 -0.20 -13.04
CA GLU A 112 8.66 1.09 -12.39
C GLU A 112 7.30 1.11 -11.70
N ALA A 113 6.24 0.68 -12.37
CA ALA A 113 4.89 0.62 -11.84
C ALA A 113 4.81 -0.31 -10.60
N TYR A 114 5.36 -1.53 -10.71
CA TYR A 114 5.33 -2.49 -9.61
C TYR A 114 6.28 -2.11 -8.46
N SER A 115 7.40 -1.45 -8.76
CA SER A 115 8.24 -0.84 -7.71
C SER A 115 7.49 0.26 -6.96
N ALA A 116 6.67 1.05 -7.67
CA ALA A 116 5.83 2.05 -7.01
C ALA A 116 4.78 1.40 -6.09
N VAL A 117 4.20 0.23 -6.43
CA VAL A 117 3.22 -0.49 -5.59
C VAL A 117 3.90 -1.26 -4.45
N LEU A 118 4.96 -2.00 -4.74
CA LEU A 118 5.50 -3.08 -3.89
C LEU A 118 6.81 -2.74 -3.18
N GLY A 119 7.52 -1.70 -3.63
CA GLY A 119 8.93 -1.46 -3.29
C GLY A 119 9.27 -1.29 -1.82
N GLY A 120 8.31 -0.93 -0.99
CA GLY A 120 8.50 -0.79 0.47
C GLY A 120 8.09 -2.00 1.31
N LEU A 121 7.53 -3.06 0.69
CA LEU A 121 6.84 -4.11 1.42
C LEU A 121 7.73 -5.27 1.86
N VAL A 122 8.80 -5.55 1.11
CA VAL A 122 9.77 -6.61 1.38
C VAL A 122 11.15 -6.01 1.59
N GLY A 123 11.94 -6.56 2.50
CA GLY A 123 13.29 -6.10 2.76
C GLY A 123 13.82 -6.49 4.14
N GLU A 124 14.96 -5.90 4.53
CA GLU A 124 15.55 -6.10 5.86
C GLU A 124 14.84 -5.26 6.93
N TYR A 125 14.62 -5.85 8.07
CA TYR A 125 14.09 -5.21 9.27
C TYR A 125 14.58 -5.91 10.54
N GLU A 126 14.40 -5.26 11.67
CA GLU A 126 14.64 -5.83 12.99
C GLU A 126 13.32 -5.86 13.77
N ILE A 127 12.97 -7.00 14.35
CA ILE A 127 11.73 -7.17 15.13
C ILE A 127 12.02 -7.91 16.43
N GLN A 128 11.28 -7.56 17.48
CA GLN A 128 11.33 -8.29 18.76
C GLN A 128 10.66 -9.65 18.62
N GLU A 129 11.29 -10.70 19.17
CA GLU A 129 10.70 -12.05 19.21
C GLU A 129 9.83 -12.29 20.45
N SER A 130 9.96 -11.45 21.46
CA SER A 130 9.12 -11.42 22.66
C SER A 130 8.90 -9.97 23.08
N GLU A 131 7.83 -9.70 23.83
CA GLU A 131 7.52 -8.37 24.33
C GLU A 131 8.67 -7.83 25.20
N GLY A 132 9.25 -6.69 24.79
CA GLY A 132 10.42 -6.11 25.45
C GLY A 132 11.74 -6.88 25.27
N GLY A 133 11.75 -7.93 24.41
CA GLY A 133 12.92 -8.76 24.13
C GLY A 133 13.93 -8.12 23.17
N LEU A 134 14.95 -8.91 22.82
CA LEU A 134 15.97 -8.48 21.86
C LEU A 134 15.42 -8.39 20.44
N TYR A 135 16.00 -7.49 19.65
CA TYR A 135 15.70 -7.40 18.23
C TYR A 135 16.49 -8.42 17.43
N VAL A 136 15.81 -9.07 16.51
CA VAL A 136 16.39 -10.03 15.57
C VAL A 136 16.27 -9.46 14.16
N LYS A 137 17.36 -9.51 13.40
CA LYS A 137 17.34 -9.15 11.99
C LYS A 137 16.61 -10.21 11.19
N LYS A 138 15.73 -9.76 10.31
CA LYS A 138 14.99 -10.60 9.36
C LYS A 138 15.02 -9.96 7.97
N TYR A 139 14.83 -10.79 6.97
CA TYR A 139 14.51 -10.38 5.62
C TYR A 139 13.18 -11.01 5.21
N GLY A 140 12.31 -10.24 4.59
CA GLY A 140 11.01 -10.70 4.12
C GLY A 140 9.94 -9.63 4.17
N LEU A 141 8.68 -10.05 4.32
CA LEU A 141 7.53 -9.15 4.38
C LEU A 141 7.59 -8.32 5.67
N LYS A 142 7.93 -7.04 5.52
CA LYS A 142 8.00 -6.05 6.60
C LYS A 142 6.79 -5.13 6.67
N ALA A 143 5.88 -5.22 5.70
CA ALA A 143 4.58 -4.57 5.70
C ALA A 143 3.53 -5.43 6.40
N PHE A 144 2.49 -4.80 6.93
CA PHE A 144 1.46 -5.46 7.72
C PHE A 144 0.07 -5.30 7.11
N SER A 145 -0.82 -6.26 7.41
CA SER A 145 -2.26 -6.10 7.15
C SER A 145 -2.80 -4.86 7.87
N PRO A 146 -3.72 -4.07 7.25
CA PRO A 146 -4.28 -2.89 7.88
C PRO A 146 -5.18 -3.18 9.08
N ILE A 147 -5.53 -4.45 9.35
CA ILE A 147 -6.31 -4.88 10.51
C ILE A 147 -5.45 -5.71 11.46
N ALA A 148 -5.44 -5.36 12.75
CA ALA A 148 -4.69 -6.05 13.79
C ALA A 148 -5.06 -7.55 13.91
N LYS A 149 -4.11 -8.38 14.32
CA LYS A 149 -4.32 -9.81 14.62
C LYS A 149 -5.35 -9.97 15.74
N GLY A 150 -6.24 -10.96 15.59
CA GLY A 150 -7.31 -11.24 16.57
C GLY A 150 -8.60 -10.45 16.35
N PHE A 151 -8.65 -9.53 15.39
CA PHE A 151 -9.85 -8.80 15.02
C PHE A 151 -10.41 -9.33 13.69
N PRO A 152 -11.59 -9.97 13.69
CA PRO A 152 -12.19 -10.47 12.48
C PRO A 152 -12.72 -9.35 11.60
N TYR A 153 -12.67 -9.56 10.30
CA TYR A 153 -13.32 -8.73 9.30
C TYR A 153 -13.78 -9.57 8.12
N SER A 154 -14.65 -9.02 7.30
CA SER A 154 -15.03 -9.57 6.00
C SER A 154 -14.80 -8.53 4.92
N ASP A 155 -14.43 -9.00 3.74
CA ASP A 155 -14.16 -8.15 2.59
C ASP A 155 -14.53 -8.89 1.29
N TYR A 156 -14.58 -8.16 0.19
CA TYR A 156 -14.71 -8.67 -1.16
C TYR A 156 -14.05 -7.71 -2.12
N ASP A 157 -13.78 -8.16 -3.32
CA ASP A 157 -13.21 -7.31 -4.37
C ASP A 157 -14.26 -6.30 -4.83
N ASP A 158 -14.05 -5.03 -4.45
CA ASP A 158 -14.98 -3.95 -4.68
C ASP A 158 -14.33 -2.69 -5.29
N PHE A 159 -13.08 -2.81 -5.75
CA PHE A 159 -12.41 -1.74 -6.46
C PHE A 159 -13.13 -1.41 -7.78
N GLY A 160 -13.31 -0.14 -8.08
CA GLY A 160 -13.97 0.32 -9.30
C GLY A 160 -15.50 0.14 -9.31
N VAL A 161 -16.09 -0.54 -8.31
CA VAL A 161 -17.55 -0.71 -8.20
C VAL A 161 -18.23 0.65 -8.07
N SER A 162 -19.33 0.84 -8.83
CA SER A 162 -20.09 2.09 -8.79
C SER A 162 -20.71 2.32 -7.41
N ARG A 163 -20.46 3.48 -6.83
CA ARG A 163 -21.06 3.98 -5.59
C ARG A 163 -21.90 5.23 -5.90
N SER A 164 -22.94 5.47 -5.09
CA SER A 164 -23.71 6.71 -5.18
C SER A 164 -23.87 7.35 -3.81
N TYR A 165 -23.54 8.63 -3.74
CA TYR A 165 -23.84 9.50 -2.61
C TYR A 165 -24.09 10.89 -3.17
N GLY A 166 -25.33 11.12 -3.63
CA GLY A 166 -25.70 12.34 -4.34
C GLY A 166 -25.19 12.41 -5.80
N TYR A 167 -24.13 11.69 -6.14
CA TYR A 167 -23.60 11.54 -7.51
C TYR A 167 -22.93 10.16 -7.66
N LYS A 168 -22.81 9.69 -8.89
CA LYS A 168 -22.11 8.42 -9.18
C LYS A 168 -20.60 8.63 -9.11
N ARG A 169 -19.90 7.72 -8.47
CA ARG A 169 -18.44 7.65 -8.39
C ARG A 169 -17.98 6.21 -8.39
N GLN A 170 -16.73 5.96 -8.76
CA GLN A 170 -16.09 4.68 -8.59
C GLN A 170 -15.56 4.55 -7.16
N HIS A 171 -15.53 3.34 -6.65
CA HIS A 171 -14.90 2.99 -5.39
C HIS A 171 -13.38 2.84 -5.62
N LEU A 172 -12.59 3.77 -5.10
CA LEU A 172 -11.14 3.82 -5.29
C LEU A 172 -10.42 3.37 -4.02
N GLY A 173 -10.63 2.11 -3.66
CA GLY A 173 -10.06 1.51 -2.47
C GLY A 173 -10.66 0.13 -2.20
N HIS A 174 -10.48 -0.33 -0.99
CA HIS A 174 -10.93 -1.64 -0.51
C HIS A 174 -11.62 -1.48 0.84
N ASP A 175 -12.87 -1.97 0.94
CA ASP A 175 -13.68 -1.90 2.14
C ASP A 175 -13.55 -3.18 2.97
N MET A 176 -13.12 -3.03 4.24
CA MET A 176 -12.95 -4.12 5.19
C MET A 176 -13.96 -3.97 6.33
N MET A 177 -15.06 -4.73 6.27
CA MET A 177 -16.16 -4.66 7.24
C MET A 177 -15.75 -5.32 8.56
N GLY A 178 -15.94 -4.62 9.67
CA GLY A 178 -15.53 -5.10 11.00
C GLY A 178 -16.33 -4.47 12.13
N GLN A 179 -15.70 -4.36 13.29
CA GLN A 179 -16.35 -3.81 14.50
C GLN A 179 -15.80 -2.42 14.84
N ILE A 180 -16.64 -1.56 15.39
CA ILE A 180 -16.23 -0.25 15.90
C ILE A 180 -15.08 -0.43 16.91
N GLY A 181 -13.99 0.32 16.71
CA GLY A 181 -12.84 0.30 17.59
C GLY A 181 -11.81 -0.79 17.26
N THR A 182 -12.01 -1.59 16.19
CA THR A 182 -10.96 -2.46 15.65
C THR A 182 -9.70 -1.64 15.38
N PRO A 183 -8.52 -2.04 15.91
CA PRO A 183 -7.28 -1.31 15.68
C PRO A 183 -6.87 -1.35 14.21
N VAL A 184 -6.65 -0.17 13.64
CA VAL A 184 -6.14 0.06 12.29
C VAL A 184 -4.63 0.16 12.34
N ILE A 185 -3.97 -0.58 11.47
CA ILE A 185 -2.52 -0.79 11.48
C ILE A 185 -1.86 -0.05 10.31
N CYS A 186 -0.74 0.59 10.59
CA CYS A 186 0.15 1.14 9.58
C CYS A 186 0.71 0.01 8.70
N ILE A 187 0.42 0.04 7.41
CA ILE A 187 0.84 -1.02 6.46
C ILE A 187 2.35 -0.97 6.24
N GLU A 188 2.86 0.17 5.86
CA GLU A 188 4.28 0.43 5.59
C GLU A 188 4.77 1.58 6.48
N THR A 189 6.01 1.51 6.93
CA THR A 189 6.65 2.64 7.63
C THR A 189 6.62 3.88 6.76
N GLY A 190 6.22 5.01 7.35
CA GLY A 190 6.06 6.24 6.60
C GLY A 190 5.78 7.45 7.48
N TYR A 191 5.50 8.57 6.85
CA TYR A 191 5.18 9.82 7.52
C TYR A 191 3.67 10.08 7.47
N VAL A 192 3.10 10.48 8.59
CA VAL A 192 1.71 10.96 8.64
C VAL A 192 1.65 12.26 7.85
N GLU A 193 1.08 12.19 6.66
CA GLU A 193 0.97 13.34 5.75
C GLU A 193 -0.35 14.08 5.90
N ALA A 194 -1.41 13.33 6.25
CA ALA A 194 -2.72 13.89 6.44
C ALA A 194 -3.41 13.27 7.65
N LEU A 195 -4.00 14.10 8.48
CA LEU A 195 -4.78 13.72 9.64
C LEU A 195 -5.97 14.66 9.74
N GLY A 196 -7.17 14.15 10.03
CA GLY A 196 -8.32 15.02 10.22
C GLY A 196 -9.56 14.54 9.48
N TRP A 197 -10.53 15.44 9.42
CA TRP A 197 -11.83 15.22 8.80
C TRP A 197 -11.84 15.61 7.32
N ASN A 198 -12.45 14.79 6.49
CA ASN A 198 -12.97 15.25 5.21
C ASN A 198 -14.42 14.81 5.01
N GLN A 199 -15.12 15.48 4.09
CA GLN A 199 -16.56 15.28 3.90
C GLN A 199 -16.93 13.84 3.56
N TYR A 200 -16.10 13.14 2.78
CA TYR A 200 -16.39 11.79 2.28
C TYR A 200 -15.82 10.71 3.19
N GLY A 201 -14.55 10.75 3.49
CA GLY A 201 -13.85 9.75 4.31
C GLY A 201 -14.09 9.87 5.81
N GLY A 202 -14.72 10.96 6.28
CA GLY A 202 -14.86 11.22 7.70
C GLY A 202 -13.51 11.45 8.38
N TRP A 203 -13.29 10.89 9.56
CA TRP A 203 -11.99 10.86 10.18
C TRP A 203 -11.06 9.95 9.38
N ARG A 204 -9.92 10.49 8.96
CA ARG A 204 -8.94 9.80 8.09
C ARG A 204 -7.50 10.00 8.54
N VAL A 205 -6.64 9.04 8.16
CA VAL A 205 -5.19 9.11 8.23
C VAL A 205 -4.63 8.87 6.83
N GLY A 206 -3.70 9.68 6.40
CA GLY A 206 -2.90 9.48 5.20
C GLY A 206 -1.44 9.29 5.56
N ILE A 207 -0.80 8.23 5.08
CA ILE A 207 0.60 7.92 5.34
C ILE A 207 1.36 7.86 4.02
N ARG A 208 2.39 8.68 3.91
CA ARG A 208 3.31 8.71 2.77
C ARG A 208 4.50 7.79 3.02
N SER A 209 4.80 6.89 2.08
CA SER A 209 6.02 6.08 2.11
C SER A 209 7.30 6.93 2.12
N PRO A 210 8.43 6.40 2.62
CA PRO A 210 9.69 7.15 2.70
C PRO A 210 10.23 7.59 1.33
N ASP A 211 10.04 6.77 0.29
CA ASP A 211 10.40 7.07 -1.10
C ASP A 211 9.41 7.99 -1.81
N LYS A 212 8.33 8.40 -1.12
CA LYS A 212 7.25 9.28 -1.57
C LYS A 212 6.40 8.75 -2.74
N LYS A 213 6.54 7.49 -3.11
CA LYS A 213 5.83 6.91 -4.25
C LYS A 213 4.45 6.34 -3.90
N ARG A 214 4.18 6.05 -2.61
CA ARG A 214 2.93 5.46 -2.11
C ARG A 214 2.28 6.38 -1.08
N TYR A 215 0.98 6.56 -1.21
CA TYR A 215 0.15 7.21 -0.21
C TYR A 215 -0.96 6.24 0.22
N TYR A 216 -0.92 5.86 1.48
CA TYR A 216 -1.89 4.96 2.10
C TYR A 216 -2.99 5.77 2.76
N TYR A 217 -4.21 5.60 2.32
CA TYR A 217 -5.39 6.29 2.80
C TYR A 217 -6.24 5.37 3.67
N TYR A 218 -6.50 5.76 4.91
CA TYR A 218 -7.31 5.04 5.89
C TYR A 218 -8.46 5.94 6.31
N ALA A 219 -9.72 5.54 6.05
CA ALA A 219 -10.88 6.38 6.25
C ALA A 219 -11.99 5.68 7.06
N HIS A 220 -13.05 6.44 7.33
CA HIS A 220 -14.22 6.05 8.13
C HIS A 220 -13.85 5.66 9.55
N LEU A 221 -12.83 6.31 10.11
CA LEU A 221 -12.36 6.02 11.46
C LEU A 221 -13.42 6.41 12.50
N ARG A 222 -13.22 5.95 13.74
CA ARG A 222 -14.19 6.03 14.83
C ARG A 222 -14.48 7.48 15.24
N GLN A 223 -15.73 7.77 15.52
CA GLN A 223 -16.19 9.01 16.14
C GLN A 223 -15.53 9.24 17.51
N ASP A 224 -15.27 10.49 17.87
CA ASP A 224 -14.71 10.99 19.14
C ASP A 224 -13.28 10.52 19.46
N TYR A 225 -12.84 9.39 18.92
CA TYR A 225 -11.52 8.84 19.22
C TYR A 225 -10.97 8.09 17.98
N PRO A 226 -10.70 8.80 16.86
CA PRO A 226 -10.32 8.16 15.59
C PRO A 226 -8.89 7.63 15.58
N TYR A 227 -7.96 8.29 16.29
CA TYR A 227 -6.52 8.07 16.23
C TYR A 227 -5.94 7.66 17.57
N GLN A 228 -4.69 7.23 17.55
CA GLN A 228 -3.80 7.24 18.71
C GLN A 228 -3.67 8.69 19.25
N ALA A 229 -3.80 8.88 20.57
CA ALA A 229 -3.92 10.21 21.19
C ALA A 229 -2.76 11.17 20.89
N LYS A 230 -1.58 10.66 20.56
CA LYS A 230 -0.38 11.47 20.28
C LYS A 230 -0.05 11.59 18.81
N LEU A 231 -0.80 10.93 17.91
CA LEU A 231 -0.54 10.95 16.49
C LEU A 231 -0.80 12.35 15.91
N LYS A 232 0.14 12.86 15.13
CA LYS A 232 0.04 14.16 14.45
C LYS A 232 0.71 14.11 13.08
N GLU A 233 0.36 15.06 12.23
CA GLU A 233 1.02 15.24 10.94
C GLU A 233 2.52 15.48 11.11
N GLY A 234 3.31 14.90 10.22
CA GLY A 234 4.77 14.89 10.25
C GLY A 234 5.39 13.77 11.10
N ASP A 235 4.61 13.04 11.90
CA ASP A 235 5.15 11.92 12.67
C ASP A 235 5.60 10.78 11.75
N LEU A 236 6.75 10.18 12.08
CA LEU A 236 7.17 8.90 11.52
C LEU A 236 6.46 7.77 12.28
N VAL A 237 5.70 6.96 11.57
CA VAL A 237 5.05 5.75 12.07
C VAL A 237 5.70 4.51 11.47
N THR A 238 5.84 3.46 12.25
CA THR A 238 6.47 2.21 11.81
C THR A 238 5.41 1.22 11.34
N ALA A 239 5.70 0.46 10.31
CA ALA A 239 4.83 -0.62 9.86
C ALA A 239 4.46 -1.54 11.03
N GLY A 240 3.17 -1.85 11.19
CA GLY A 240 2.64 -2.62 12.32
C GLY A 240 2.18 -1.78 13.52
N ASP A 241 2.43 -0.46 13.55
CA ASP A 241 1.89 0.42 14.61
C ASP A 241 0.38 0.57 14.49
N VAL A 242 -0.30 0.70 15.64
CA VAL A 242 -1.70 1.12 15.67
C VAL A 242 -1.76 2.62 15.40
N ILE A 243 -2.43 3.02 14.32
CA ILE A 243 -2.57 4.42 13.92
C ILE A 243 -3.94 5.00 14.22
N GLY A 244 -4.97 4.15 14.31
CA GLY A 244 -6.34 4.58 14.53
C GLY A 244 -7.27 3.42 14.83
N TYR A 245 -8.55 3.70 14.75
CA TYR A 245 -9.62 2.76 15.11
C TYR A 245 -10.74 2.81 14.08
N MET A 246 -11.17 1.65 13.61
CA MET A 246 -12.28 1.50 12.68
C MET A 246 -13.57 2.09 13.24
N GLY A 247 -14.35 2.74 12.39
CA GLY A 247 -15.64 3.30 12.70
C GLY A 247 -16.57 3.28 11.48
N HIS A 248 -17.39 4.33 11.35
CA HIS A 248 -18.28 4.54 10.21
C HIS A 248 -18.60 6.04 10.02
N THR A 249 -17.60 6.89 10.32
CA THR A 249 -17.71 8.34 10.10
C THR A 249 -17.56 8.70 8.64
N GLY A 250 -18.12 9.85 8.24
CA GLY A 250 -18.01 10.39 6.87
C GLY A 250 -19.35 10.68 6.24
N TYR A 251 -19.34 10.96 4.94
CA TYR A 251 -20.47 11.40 4.13
C TYR A 251 -21.28 12.51 4.78
N SER A 252 -20.58 13.50 5.35
CA SER A 252 -21.16 14.63 6.06
C SER A 252 -20.25 15.85 5.99
N THR A 253 -20.82 17.02 5.72
CA THR A 253 -20.13 18.31 5.85
C THR A 253 -19.92 18.70 7.31
N LYS A 254 -20.71 18.11 8.24
CA LYS A 254 -20.52 18.28 9.66
C LYS A 254 -19.50 17.27 10.14
N GLU A 255 -18.49 17.76 10.85
CA GLU A 255 -17.44 16.95 11.43
C GLU A 255 -17.94 16.01 12.53
N ASN A 256 -17.27 14.88 12.71
CA ASN A 256 -17.47 13.91 13.78
C ASN A 256 -18.87 13.26 13.78
N VAL A 257 -19.40 12.94 12.60
CA VAL A 257 -20.72 12.31 12.41
C VAL A 257 -20.56 10.91 11.83
N ASN A 258 -21.23 9.94 12.45
CA ASN A 258 -21.45 8.60 11.92
C ASN A 258 -22.62 8.64 10.93
N ASN A 259 -22.34 8.76 9.63
CA ASN A 259 -23.37 8.83 8.58
C ASN A 259 -23.23 7.71 7.53
N ILE A 260 -22.50 6.67 7.88
CA ILE A 260 -22.35 5.46 7.07
C ILE A 260 -22.99 4.31 7.84
N ASP A 261 -23.84 3.52 7.19
CA ASP A 261 -24.59 2.45 7.85
C ASP A 261 -23.67 1.29 8.29
N THR A 262 -22.70 0.92 7.45
CA THR A 262 -21.83 -0.22 7.69
C THR A 262 -20.52 0.22 8.33
N VAL A 263 -20.15 -0.44 9.44
CA VAL A 263 -18.84 -0.26 10.07
C VAL A 263 -17.77 -0.92 9.22
N HIS A 264 -16.82 -0.15 8.70
CA HIS A 264 -15.72 -0.65 7.89
C HIS A 264 -14.51 0.28 7.92
N LEU A 265 -13.37 -0.26 7.59
CA LEU A 265 -12.20 0.51 7.18
C LEU A 265 -12.23 0.61 5.66
N HIS A 266 -12.30 1.83 5.12
CA HIS A 266 -11.94 2.09 3.74
C HIS A 266 -10.43 2.30 3.66
N TYR A 267 -9.75 1.46 2.90
CA TYR A 267 -8.32 1.53 2.66
C TYR A 267 -8.04 1.74 1.18
N GLY A 268 -7.23 2.73 0.85
CA GLY A 268 -6.79 3.01 -0.51
C GLY A 268 -5.27 3.12 -0.62
N LEU A 269 -4.74 2.78 -1.78
CA LEU A 269 -3.35 3.00 -2.16
C LEU A 269 -3.30 3.87 -3.40
N GLU A 270 -2.77 5.06 -3.24
CA GLU A 270 -2.51 6.01 -4.32
C GLU A 270 -1.02 6.00 -4.67
N LEU A 271 -0.70 5.97 -5.96
CA LEU A 271 0.65 6.08 -6.48
C LEU A 271 0.95 7.52 -6.87
N ILE A 272 2.09 8.03 -6.42
CA ILE A 272 2.52 9.40 -6.65
C ILE A 272 3.73 9.39 -7.58
N PHE A 273 3.49 9.62 -8.86
CA PHE A 273 4.55 9.86 -9.84
C PHE A 273 4.79 11.35 -10.05
N ASP A 274 3.76 12.18 -9.76
CA ASP A 274 3.81 13.63 -9.82
C ASP A 274 3.02 14.20 -8.63
N GLU A 275 3.64 15.06 -7.84
CA GLU A 275 2.99 15.70 -6.67
C GLU A 275 1.83 16.64 -7.07
N GLU A 276 1.83 17.18 -8.29
CA GLU A 276 0.75 18.05 -8.77
C GLU A 276 -0.56 17.27 -9.04
N TRP A 277 -0.48 15.94 -9.17
CA TRP A 277 -1.66 15.11 -9.42
C TRP A 277 -2.42 14.74 -8.16
N ARG A 278 -1.78 14.86 -7.03
CA ARG A 278 -2.40 14.59 -5.74
C ARG A 278 -3.58 15.54 -5.49
N GLU A 279 -4.74 14.98 -5.15
CA GLU A 279 -5.99 15.74 -4.93
C GLU A 279 -6.43 16.59 -6.14
N SER A 280 -6.00 16.24 -7.36
CA SER A 280 -6.24 16.99 -8.58
C SER A 280 -7.37 16.43 -9.46
N GLY A 281 -7.87 15.23 -9.15
CA GLY A 281 -8.76 14.43 -9.99
C GLY A 281 -8.01 13.58 -11.04
N HIS A 282 -6.68 13.51 -10.92
CA HIS A 282 -5.79 12.67 -11.76
C HIS A 282 -5.02 11.64 -10.94
N GLU A 283 -5.48 11.37 -9.71
CA GLU A 283 -4.86 10.41 -8.81
C GLU A 283 -4.84 9.00 -9.40
N ILE A 284 -3.76 8.28 -9.16
CA ILE A 284 -3.60 6.88 -9.58
C ILE A 284 -3.88 5.98 -8.37
N TRP A 285 -5.11 5.52 -8.25
CA TRP A 285 -5.52 4.54 -7.24
C TRP A 285 -5.37 3.13 -7.76
N VAL A 286 -4.91 2.23 -6.91
CA VAL A 286 -4.60 0.84 -7.26
C VAL A 286 -5.61 -0.10 -6.60
N ASP A 287 -6.02 -1.14 -7.33
CA ASP A 287 -6.75 -2.25 -6.73
C ASP A 287 -5.88 -2.94 -5.68
N CYS A 288 -6.33 -2.87 -4.43
CA CYS A 288 -5.60 -3.40 -3.27
C CYS A 288 -6.10 -4.78 -2.83
N TYR A 289 -7.09 -5.38 -3.47
CA TYR A 289 -7.71 -6.62 -2.97
C TYR A 289 -6.71 -7.75 -2.83
N ASN A 290 -6.02 -8.13 -3.91
CA ASN A 290 -5.02 -9.19 -3.86
C ASN A 290 -3.81 -8.84 -2.97
N LEU A 291 -3.42 -7.56 -2.94
CA LEU A 291 -2.37 -7.08 -2.04
C LEU A 291 -2.79 -7.21 -0.58
N THR A 292 -4.02 -6.87 -0.22
CA THR A 292 -4.56 -7.02 1.13
C THR A 292 -4.59 -8.48 1.58
N ARG A 293 -5.01 -9.39 0.69
CA ARG A 293 -4.93 -10.84 0.92
C ARG A 293 -3.48 -11.30 1.16
N PHE A 294 -2.54 -10.78 0.40
CA PHE A 294 -1.11 -11.08 0.59
C PHE A 294 -0.61 -10.57 1.94
N LEU A 295 -0.93 -9.34 2.32
CA LEU A 295 -0.57 -8.73 3.59
C LEU A 295 -1.17 -9.45 4.81
N TYR A 296 -2.28 -10.19 4.63
CA TYR A 296 -2.86 -11.00 5.71
C TYR A 296 -1.90 -12.03 6.32
N LYS A 297 -0.84 -12.41 5.58
CA LYS A 297 0.25 -13.26 6.09
C LYS A 297 1.04 -12.62 7.24
N ASN A 298 1.03 -11.29 7.35
CA ASN A 298 1.73 -10.54 8.39
C ASN A 298 0.76 -9.58 9.09
N ARG A 299 0.19 -10.02 10.20
CA ARG A 299 -0.75 -9.24 11.02
C ARG A 299 -0.10 -8.82 12.33
N SER A 300 -0.15 -7.53 12.66
CA SER A 300 0.39 -6.97 13.90
C SER A 300 -0.38 -7.52 15.12
N GLU A 301 0.32 -8.13 16.05
CA GLU A 301 -0.22 -8.45 17.38
C GLU A 301 -0.26 -7.18 18.22
N VAL A 302 -1.39 -6.99 18.90
CA VAL A 302 -1.63 -5.80 19.69
C VAL A 302 -2.18 -6.14 21.07
N HIS A 303 -1.89 -5.29 22.05
CA HIS A 303 -2.46 -5.37 23.38
C HIS A 303 -3.08 -4.04 23.78
N LYS A 304 -4.11 -4.09 24.65
CA LYS A 304 -4.78 -2.90 25.15
C LYS A 304 -3.94 -2.23 26.23
N VAL A 305 -3.75 -0.92 26.10
CA VAL A 305 -3.04 -0.14 27.11
C VAL A 305 -3.97 0.04 28.35
N LYS A 306 -3.54 -0.49 29.50
CA LYS A 306 -4.35 -0.47 30.73
C LYS A 306 -4.77 0.96 31.12
N GLY A 307 -6.04 1.14 31.43
CA GLY A 307 -6.60 2.43 31.85
C GLY A 307 -6.86 3.42 30.72
N THR A 308 -6.69 3.02 29.46
CA THR A 308 -6.90 3.87 28.28
C THR A 308 -7.86 3.22 27.26
N LYS A 309 -8.19 3.96 26.20
CA LYS A 309 -8.90 3.43 25.01
C LYS A 309 -7.93 2.93 23.93
N GLU A 310 -6.62 2.99 24.19
CA GLU A 310 -5.59 2.73 23.20
C GLU A 310 -5.17 1.28 23.13
N TRP A 311 -4.69 0.89 21.95
CA TRP A 311 -3.99 -0.34 21.68
C TRP A 311 -2.57 -0.03 21.19
N LYS A 312 -1.63 -0.91 21.47
CA LYS A 312 -0.25 -0.84 20.99
C LYS A 312 0.17 -2.17 20.41
N ARG A 313 1.10 -2.13 19.47
CA ARG A 313 1.78 -3.35 18.99
C ARG A 313 2.50 -4.06 20.12
N THR A 314 2.51 -5.38 20.09
CA THR A 314 3.17 -6.21 21.10
C THR A 314 4.67 -6.34 20.81
N PHE A 315 5.04 -6.55 19.55
CA PHE A 315 6.42 -6.73 19.13
C PHE A 315 6.91 -5.48 18.39
N ASP A 316 7.87 -4.78 18.95
CA ASP A 316 8.43 -3.60 18.33
C ASP A 316 9.30 -3.95 17.11
N MET A 317 9.29 -3.09 16.10
CA MET A 317 10.00 -3.26 14.84
C MET A 317 10.78 -1.99 14.50
N LYS A 318 11.92 -2.18 13.83
CA LYS A 318 12.80 -1.09 13.38
C LYS A 318 13.27 -1.32 11.96
N GLU A 319 13.38 -0.22 11.23
CA GLU A 319 14.02 -0.16 9.93
C GLU A 319 15.24 0.74 10.03
N ASN A 320 16.42 0.15 10.04
CA ASN A 320 17.67 0.82 10.39
C ASN A 320 18.03 2.01 9.50
N TYR A 321 17.65 1.98 8.22
CA TYR A 321 17.94 3.08 7.30
C TYR A 321 17.15 4.36 7.65
N LEU A 322 15.89 4.23 8.04
CA LEU A 322 15.05 5.36 8.45
C LEU A 322 15.53 6.00 9.74
N GLN A 323 16.03 5.19 10.67
CA GLN A 323 16.65 5.73 11.89
C GLN A 323 17.94 6.49 11.63
N ARG A 324 18.71 6.07 10.61
CA ARG A 324 19.92 6.81 10.18
C ARG A 324 19.56 8.13 9.53
N GLU A 325 18.57 8.14 8.64
CA GLU A 325 18.07 9.38 8.01
C GLU A 325 17.53 10.37 9.05
N LYS A 326 16.72 9.90 10.00
CA LYS A 326 16.21 10.74 11.09
C LYS A 326 17.34 11.36 11.91
N LYS A 327 18.34 10.57 12.30
CA LYS A 327 19.53 11.06 13.03
C LYS A 327 20.36 12.05 12.22
N GLN A 328 20.44 11.87 10.89
CA GLN A 328 21.14 12.82 10.02
C GLN A 328 20.40 14.15 9.93
N LYS A 329 19.07 14.12 9.72
CA LYS A 329 18.23 15.33 9.72
C LYS A 329 18.32 16.09 11.03
N GLU A 330 18.18 15.39 12.18
CA GLU A 330 18.34 16.02 13.50
C GLU A 330 19.72 16.64 13.74
N LYS A 331 20.78 16.08 13.16
CA LYS A 331 22.14 16.66 13.23
C LYS A 331 22.27 17.92 12.37
N LEU A 332 21.70 17.91 11.15
CA LEU A 332 21.69 19.06 10.26
C LEU A 332 20.92 20.22 10.88
N GLU A 333 19.71 19.98 11.36
CA GLU A 333 18.90 21.01 12.02
C GLU A 333 19.53 21.62 13.28
N LYS A 334 20.38 20.84 14.00
CA LYS A 334 21.17 21.34 15.14
C LYS A 334 22.40 22.12 14.72
N SER A 335 22.97 21.87 13.52
CA SER A 335 24.10 22.62 12.97
C SER A 335 23.68 23.99 12.44
N ASP A 336 22.48 24.07 11.83
CA ASP A 336 21.93 25.29 11.26
C ASP A 336 21.39 26.29 12.32
N LYS A 337 21.25 25.83 13.58
CA LYS A 337 20.85 26.65 14.73
C LYS A 337 22.03 27.16 15.58
N LYS A 338 23.25 26.87 15.18
CA LYS A 338 24.52 27.39 15.79
C LYS A 338 25.20 28.40 14.89
#